data_f567b49354f67cffbd4fc6748ba03e94
#
_entry.id   f567b49354f67cffbd4fc6748ba03e94
#
_cell.length_a   1.000
_cell.length_b   1.000
_cell.length_c   1.000
_cell.angle_alpha   90.00
_cell.angle_beta   90.00
_cell.angle_gamma   90.00
#
_symmetry.space_group_name_H-M   'P 1'
#
loop_
_entity.id
_entity.type
_entity.pdbx_description
1 polymer ?
#
loop_
_entity_poly.entity_id
_entity_poly.type
_entity_poly.pdbx_seq_one_letter_code
_entity_poly.pdbx_strand_id
1 'polypeptide(L)'
;SGRFEGDPDAALFDFGASFRFDRRLFEDDVRGCLAWAAALAQAGVLSAEDSRSIREGLEQILERGRTDPAFFTSETADADEDVHAFVERELVARIGDAGRRLHTGRSRNEQVSLDLRLYVKRRVPLLTTSLTALIAALADQADRAGAAAMPSYTHLRRAQPVLVAHFFLAHAAALRRDFARLQRVVEDCDELPLGSGAIAGTSYAIDVDALAKTLGFSRRVLNSIDATGDRDFVASFLHAASLAMVHLSRLAEDIILFTSEEFGFFDLADTAATGSSLMPQKKNPDPMELVRGKSGRVIGRLAGWLTTMKGLPIGYSKDLQEDKEALFEAEVTLRASLDATTSVVAGLSLQRASAERAASGLLLATDVADYLVAKGVPFRDAHEIVGSLVRRLLREGRSFESMGIDEWRQESPLFEADVRAVITPGASIGRKRTPQSTHPDAVAAALKELRAWLGEPA
;
A
#
# COMPACT_ATOMS: atom_id res chain seq x y z
N SER A 1 -1.77 42.91 1.98
CA SER A 1 -1.32 43.15 3.37
C SER A 1 -0.92 44.62 3.51
N GLY A 2 -1.17 45.26 4.68
CA GLY A 2 -0.91 46.69 4.90
C GLY A 2 0.55 47.12 4.82
N ARG A 3 1.50 46.23 4.56
CA ARG A 3 2.92 46.51 4.37
C ARG A 3 3.28 46.77 2.90
N PHE A 4 2.55 46.20 1.96
CA PHE A 4 2.89 46.22 0.55
C PHE A 4 2.02 47.23 -0.21
N GLU A 5 2.62 48.04 -1.08
CA GLU A 5 1.94 48.93 -1.99
C GLU A 5 1.73 48.20 -3.32
N GLY A 6 0.47 48.03 -3.72
CA GLY A 6 0.04 47.36 -4.95
C GLY A 6 -0.37 45.90 -4.80
N ASP A 7 -1.05 45.42 -5.83
CA ASP A 7 -1.50 44.02 -5.92
C ASP A 7 -0.35 43.09 -6.31
N PRO A 8 -0.37 41.83 -5.91
CA PRO A 8 0.58 40.84 -6.33
C PRO A 8 0.61 40.70 -7.88
N ASP A 9 1.78 40.41 -8.41
CA ASP A 9 1.91 40.02 -9.83
C ASP A 9 1.09 38.73 -10.07
N ALA A 10 0.23 38.73 -11.08
CA ALA A 10 -0.70 37.62 -11.35
C ALA A 10 0.04 36.28 -11.61
N ALA A 11 1.16 36.32 -12.34
CA ALA A 11 1.93 35.11 -12.63
C ALA A 11 2.63 34.55 -11.39
N LEU A 12 3.09 35.42 -10.48
CA LEU A 12 3.67 35.01 -9.21
C LEU A 12 2.59 34.47 -8.24
N PHE A 13 1.39 35.04 -8.29
CA PHE A 13 0.25 34.52 -7.54
C PHE A 13 -0.11 33.10 -8.00
N ASP A 14 -0.30 32.91 -9.31
CA ASP A 14 -0.63 31.59 -9.90
C ASP A 14 0.47 30.56 -9.63
N PHE A 15 1.73 30.97 -9.67
CA PHE A 15 2.86 30.08 -9.34
C PHE A 15 2.85 29.63 -7.88
N GLY A 16 2.45 30.51 -6.97
CA GLY A 16 2.39 30.22 -5.52
C GLY A 16 1.07 29.58 -5.05
N ALA A 17 -0.01 29.69 -5.85
CA ALA A 17 -1.33 29.21 -5.46
C ALA A 17 -1.42 27.68 -5.42
N SER A 18 -2.06 27.15 -4.38
CA SER A 18 -2.19 25.72 -4.14
C SER A 18 -3.64 25.22 -4.10
N PHE A 19 -4.63 26.10 -4.12
CA PHE A 19 -6.04 25.73 -3.99
C PHE A 19 -6.48 24.63 -4.96
N ARG A 20 -5.97 24.61 -6.19
CA ARG A 20 -6.26 23.60 -7.21
C ARG A 20 -6.02 22.14 -6.73
N PHE A 21 -5.08 21.92 -5.82
CA PHE A 21 -4.78 20.60 -5.26
C PHE A 21 -5.05 20.50 -3.74
N ASP A 22 -4.83 21.55 -2.94
CA ASP A 22 -4.97 21.50 -1.49
C ASP A 22 -6.43 21.59 -0.99
N ARG A 23 -7.39 21.91 -1.87
CA ARG A 23 -8.83 21.76 -1.59
C ARG A 23 -9.22 20.36 -1.07
N ARG A 24 -8.36 19.35 -1.24
CA ARG A 24 -8.51 18.01 -0.64
C ARG A 24 -8.42 18.03 0.90
N LEU A 25 -7.80 19.04 1.46
CA LEU A 25 -7.68 19.26 2.91
C LEU A 25 -8.89 20.00 3.50
N PHE A 26 -9.88 20.37 2.69
CA PHE A 26 -11.01 21.19 3.11
C PHE A 26 -11.69 20.69 4.39
N GLU A 27 -12.03 19.41 4.49
CA GLU A 27 -12.65 18.85 5.70
C GLU A 27 -11.72 18.93 6.90
N ASP A 28 -10.44 18.72 6.69
CA ASP A 28 -9.42 18.73 7.73
C ASP A 28 -9.22 20.16 8.23
N ASP A 29 -9.16 21.14 7.33
CA ASP A 29 -9.07 22.57 7.66
C ASP A 29 -10.28 23.07 8.44
N VAL A 30 -11.49 22.74 7.99
CA VAL A 30 -12.72 23.15 8.72
C VAL A 30 -12.79 22.51 10.12
N ARG A 31 -12.38 21.23 10.26
CA ARG A 31 -12.30 20.58 11.58
C ARG A 31 -11.28 21.24 12.49
N GLY A 32 -10.11 21.59 11.95
CA GLY A 32 -9.09 22.36 12.66
C GLY A 32 -9.59 23.73 13.10
N CYS A 33 -10.30 24.44 12.21
CA CYS A 33 -10.91 25.74 12.49
C CYS A 33 -11.99 25.68 13.58
N LEU A 34 -12.85 24.66 13.57
CA LEU A 34 -13.87 24.43 14.61
C LEU A 34 -13.23 24.23 15.99
N ALA A 35 -12.21 23.38 16.06
CA ALA A 35 -11.50 23.09 17.29
C ALA A 35 -10.73 24.32 17.82
N TRP A 36 -10.09 25.08 16.93
CA TRP A 36 -9.38 26.30 17.29
C TRP A 36 -10.32 27.39 17.82
N ALA A 37 -11.47 27.61 17.17
CA ALA A 37 -12.48 28.56 17.63
C ALA A 37 -12.98 28.20 19.03
N ALA A 38 -13.22 26.93 19.32
CA ALA A 38 -13.61 26.47 20.67
C ALA A 38 -12.50 26.73 21.70
N ALA A 39 -11.23 26.46 21.34
CA ALA A 39 -10.09 26.74 22.22
C ALA A 39 -9.92 28.25 22.53
N LEU A 40 -10.10 29.10 21.53
CA LEU A 40 -10.09 30.55 21.69
C LEU A 40 -11.22 31.04 22.62
N ALA A 41 -12.41 30.46 22.51
CA ALA A 41 -13.52 30.80 23.41
C ALA A 41 -13.24 30.37 24.86
N GLN A 42 -12.68 29.18 25.06
CA GLN A 42 -12.27 28.69 26.39
C GLN A 42 -11.16 29.56 27.01
N ALA A 43 -10.26 30.09 26.19
CA ALA A 43 -9.21 31.01 26.61
C ALA A 43 -9.74 32.44 26.84
N GLY A 44 -11.04 32.71 26.66
CA GLY A 44 -11.64 34.03 26.83
C GLY A 44 -11.29 35.05 25.74
N VAL A 45 -10.76 34.58 24.60
CA VAL A 45 -10.37 35.43 23.45
C VAL A 45 -11.57 35.76 22.57
N LEU A 46 -12.46 34.79 22.35
CA LEU A 46 -13.73 34.98 21.63
C LEU A 46 -14.87 35.14 22.64
N SER A 47 -15.80 36.03 22.30
CA SER A 47 -17.09 36.09 23.00
C SER A 47 -17.92 34.83 22.73
N ALA A 48 -18.89 34.54 23.62
CA ALA A 48 -19.80 33.42 23.41
C ALA A 48 -20.63 33.56 22.10
N GLU A 49 -20.94 34.79 21.70
CA GLU A 49 -21.66 35.11 20.46
C GLU A 49 -20.79 34.86 19.23
N ASP A 50 -19.56 35.39 19.19
CA ASP A 50 -18.60 35.17 18.12
C ASP A 50 -18.30 33.66 17.93
N SER A 51 -18.05 32.96 19.03
CA SER A 51 -17.77 31.54 19.03
C SER A 51 -18.91 30.72 18.44
N ARG A 52 -20.16 31.06 18.77
CA ARG A 52 -21.36 30.41 18.20
C ARG A 52 -21.48 30.69 16.73
N SER A 53 -21.37 31.97 16.33
CA SER A 53 -21.47 32.38 14.92
C SER A 53 -20.41 31.71 14.06
N ILE A 54 -19.16 31.63 14.51
CA ILE A 54 -18.06 30.98 13.84
C ILE A 54 -18.37 29.47 13.68
N ARG A 55 -18.79 28.80 14.75
CA ARG A 55 -19.11 27.36 14.70
C ARG A 55 -20.23 27.08 13.70
N GLU A 56 -21.36 27.80 13.78
CA GLU A 56 -22.49 27.62 12.89
C GLU A 56 -22.12 27.91 11.42
N GLY A 57 -21.31 28.95 11.17
CA GLY A 57 -20.80 29.28 9.85
C GLY A 57 -19.91 28.20 9.27
N LEU A 58 -18.98 27.65 10.07
CA LEU A 58 -18.09 26.57 9.65
C LEU A 58 -18.84 25.25 9.40
N GLU A 59 -19.85 24.92 10.23
CA GLU A 59 -20.70 23.74 10.03
C GLU A 59 -21.48 23.83 8.72
N GLN A 60 -22.01 25.01 8.37
CA GLN A 60 -22.68 25.25 7.08
C GLN A 60 -21.71 25.15 5.89
N ILE A 61 -20.47 25.65 6.05
CA ILE A 61 -19.43 25.54 5.02
C ILE A 61 -19.09 24.08 4.81
N LEU A 62 -18.91 23.31 5.88
CA LEU A 62 -18.61 21.88 5.80
C LEU A 62 -19.71 21.10 5.08
N GLU A 63 -20.97 21.34 5.43
CA GLU A 63 -22.10 20.69 4.79
C GLU A 63 -22.19 21.03 3.30
N ARG A 64 -22.00 22.32 2.95
CA ARG A 64 -21.97 22.73 1.55
C ARG A 64 -20.83 22.06 0.77
N GLY A 65 -19.63 21.99 1.33
CA GLY A 65 -18.49 21.33 0.68
C GLY A 65 -18.69 19.83 0.46
N ARG A 66 -19.54 19.19 1.28
CA ARG A 66 -19.88 17.76 1.13
C ARG A 66 -20.98 17.51 0.11
N THR A 67 -21.89 18.44 -0.05
CA THR A 67 -23.12 18.25 -0.83
C THR A 67 -23.12 18.95 -2.18
N ASP A 68 -22.30 20.00 -2.36
CA ASP A 68 -22.23 20.81 -3.57
C ASP A 68 -20.86 20.71 -4.26
N PRO A 69 -20.69 19.85 -5.27
CA PRO A 69 -19.41 19.75 -6.00
C PRO A 69 -18.98 21.04 -6.68
N ALA A 70 -19.93 21.93 -7.03
CA ALA A 70 -19.63 23.21 -7.66
C ALA A 70 -19.03 24.24 -6.67
N PHE A 71 -19.08 23.95 -5.37
CA PHE A 71 -18.55 24.83 -4.33
C PHE A 71 -17.06 25.14 -4.50
N PHE A 72 -16.29 24.18 -5.00
CA PHE A 72 -14.85 24.29 -5.21
C PHE A 72 -14.44 24.73 -6.62
N THR A 73 -15.39 24.96 -7.52
CA THR A 73 -15.13 25.26 -8.95
C THR A 73 -15.77 26.57 -9.39
N SER A 74 -16.26 27.40 -8.44
CA SER A 74 -16.79 28.72 -8.75
C SER A 74 -15.67 29.69 -9.16
N GLU A 75 -15.97 30.69 -9.99
CA GLU A 75 -15.02 31.75 -10.40
C GLU A 75 -14.34 32.44 -9.20
N THR A 76 -15.02 32.49 -8.05
CA THR A 76 -14.47 33.05 -6.81
C THR A 76 -13.50 32.09 -6.10
N ALA A 77 -13.60 30.78 -6.32
CA ALA A 77 -12.69 29.79 -5.72
C ALA A 77 -11.30 29.83 -6.36
N ASP A 78 -11.22 30.08 -7.68
CA ASP A 78 -9.95 30.21 -8.40
C ASP A 78 -9.15 31.47 -8.00
N ALA A 79 -9.77 32.42 -7.28
CA ALA A 79 -9.12 33.60 -6.77
C ALA A 79 -8.43 33.39 -5.40
N ASP A 80 -8.62 32.24 -4.76
CA ASP A 80 -8.03 31.93 -3.45
C ASP A 80 -6.63 31.30 -3.62
N GLU A 81 -5.67 31.75 -2.81
CA GLU A 81 -4.31 31.23 -2.81
C GLU A 81 -4.27 29.75 -2.40
N ASP A 82 -5.04 29.40 -1.36
CA ASP A 82 -5.04 28.08 -0.74
C ASP A 82 -6.42 27.77 -0.11
N VAL A 83 -6.58 26.54 0.37
CA VAL A 83 -7.82 26.10 1.04
C VAL A 83 -8.14 26.92 2.30
N HIS A 84 -7.13 27.41 2.98
CA HIS A 84 -7.30 28.20 4.19
C HIS A 84 -7.89 29.57 3.87
N ALA A 85 -7.42 30.23 2.78
CA ALA A 85 -7.97 31.48 2.29
C ALA A 85 -9.41 31.29 1.84
N PHE A 86 -9.69 30.17 1.14
CA PHE A 86 -11.04 29.82 0.71
C PHE A 86 -12.01 29.69 1.89
N VAL A 87 -11.67 28.91 2.93
CA VAL A 87 -12.51 28.70 4.12
C VAL A 87 -12.73 30.02 4.89
N GLU A 88 -11.66 30.81 5.05
CA GLU A 88 -11.75 32.12 5.71
C GLU A 88 -12.69 33.08 4.96
N ARG A 89 -12.52 33.22 3.64
CA ARG A 89 -13.36 34.06 2.80
C ARG A 89 -14.82 33.64 2.86
N GLU A 90 -15.10 32.35 2.74
CA GLU A 90 -16.45 31.80 2.83
C GLU A 90 -17.08 32.05 4.20
N LEU A 91 -16.29 31.98 5.29
CA LEU A 91 -16.75 32.26 6.62
C LEU A 91 -17.08 33.76 6.79
N VAL A 92 -16.16 34.64 6.39
CA VAL A 92 -16.35 36.09 6.48
C VAL A 92 -17.55 36.55 5.62
N ALA A 93 -17.76 35.96 4.47
CA ALA A 93 -18.93 36.26 3.63
C ALA A 93 -20.26 35.92 4.32
N ARG A 94 -20.28 34.92 5.21
CA ARG A 94 -21.48 34.48 5.93
C ARG A 94 -21.74 35.24 7.21
N ILE A 95 -20.69 35.47 8.01
CA ILE A 95 -20.84 35.97 9.38
C ILE A 95 -20.14 37.32 9.64
N GLY A 96 -19.54 37.92 8.58
CA GLY A 96 -18.91 39.24 8.69
C GLY A 96 -17.67 39.26 9.61
N ASP A 97 -17.57 40.32 10.44
CA ASP A 97 -16.39 40.58 11.27
C ASP A 97 -16.05 39.49 12.30
N ALA A 98 -17.05 38.72 12.75
CA ALA A 98 -16.80 37.56 13.63
C ALA A 98 -15.88 36.53 12.95
N GLY A 99 -16.04 36.31 11.64
CA GLY A 99 -15.20 35.39 10.86
C GLY A 99 -13.71 35.75 10.84
N ARG A 100 -13.41 37.09 10.84
CA ARG A 100 -12.04 37.58 10.84
C ARG A 100 -11.28 37.30 12.15
N ARG A 101 -11.99 36.97 13.22
CA ARG A 101 -11.39 36.67 14.54
C ARG A 101 -10.91 35.21 14.64
N LEU A 102 -11.31 34.35 13.73
CA LEU A 102 -10.93 32.93 13.73
C LEU A 102 -9.41 32.70 13.74
N HIS A 103 -8.65 33.56 13.03
CA HIS A 103 -7.20 33.43 12.91
C HIS A 103 -6.41 34.00 14.10
N THR A 104 -7.07 34.52 15.15
CA THR A 104 -6.40 35.07 16.33
C THR A 104 -5.43 34.03 16.91
N GLY A 105 -4.16 34.41 17.06
CA GLY A 105 -3.12 33.56 17.66
C GLY A 105 -2.65 32.36 16.89
N ARG A 106 -3.21 32.09 15.70
CA ARG A 106 -2.84 30.96 14.83
C ARG A 106 -2.07 31.42 13.58
N SER A 107 -1.13 30.60 13.14
CA SER A 107 -0.42 30.79 11.86
C SER A 107 -0.81 29.71 10.85
N ARG A 108 -0.73 30.04 9.55
CA ARG A 108 -0.86 29.06 8.47
C ARG A 108 0.22 28.00 8.51
N ASN A 109 1.41 28.30 9.05
CA ASN A 109 2.49 27.34 9.17
C ASN A 109 2.12 26.11 10.00
N GLU A 110 1.45 26.33 11.14
CA GLU A 110 0.96 25.22 11.97
C GLU A 110 -0.36 24.63 11.47
N GLN A 111 -1.21 25.46 10.85
CA GLN A 111 -2.51 25.04 10.31
C GLN A 111 -2.32 24.02 9.18
N VAL A 112 -1.45 24.28 8.20
CA VAL A 112 -1.18 23.35 7.11
C VAL A 112 -0.55 22.04 7.59
N SER A 113 0.30 22.11 8.63
CA SER A 113 0.86 20.91 9.27
C SER A 113 -0.23 20.05 9.92
N LEU A 114 -1.18 20.70 10.62
CA LEU A 114 -2.35 20.03 11.20
C LEU A 114 -3.17 19.31 10.13
N ASP A 115 -3.52 20.03 9.07
CA ASP A 115 -4.43 19.52 8.05
C ASP A 115 -3.85 18.30 7.33
N LEU A 116 -2.56 18.32 7.04
CA LEU A 116 -1.87 17.17 6.47
C LEU A 116 -1.87 15.96 7.40
N ARG A 117 -1.64 16.18 8.72
CA ARG A 117 -1.69 15.09 9.71
C ARG A 117 -3.10 14.52 9.82
N LEU A 118 -4.13 15.37 9.88
CA LEU A 118 -5.54 14.94 9.88
C LEU A 118 -5.89 14.19 8.59
N TYR A 119 -5.44 14.69 7.45
CA TYR A 119 -5.63 14.03 6.15
C TYR A 119 -5.04 12.61 6.17
N VAL A 120 -3.78 12.44 6.56
CA VAL A 120 -3.14 11.13 6.62
C VAL A 120 -3.88 10.20 7.59
N LYS A 121 -4.23 10.69 8.79
CA LYS A 121 -5.00 9.92 9.78
C LYS A 121 -6.38 9.48 9.24
N ARG A 122 -7.00 10.27 8.38
CA ARG A 122 -8.29 9.95 7.74
C ARG A 122 -8.14 9.02 6.53
N ARG A 123 -7.05 9.14 5.77
CA ARG A 123 -6.87 8.40 4.50
C ARG A 123 -6.24 7.01 4.69
N VAL A 124 -5.31 6.86 5.63
CA VAL A 124 -4.66 5.57 5.89
C VAL A 124 -5.66 4.45 6.23
N PRO A 125 -6.71 4.65 7.05
CA PRO A 125 -7.74 3.62 7.26
C PRO A 125 -8.41 3.12 5.98
N LEU A 126 -8.61 4.00 4.99
CA LEU A 126 -9.18 3.60 3.69
C LEU A 126 -8.19 2.74 2.87
N LEU A 127 -6.90 3.08 2.93
CA LEU A 127 -5.85 2.28 2.29
C LEU A 127 -5.71 0.91 2.95
N THR A 128 -5.74 0.85 4.27
CA THR A 128 -5.69 -0.44 4.99
C THR A 128 -6.92 -1.30 4.71
N THR A 129 -8.09 -0.70 4.50
CA THR A 129 -9.30 -1.41 4.05
C THR A 129 -9.12 -2.02 2.66
N SER A 130 -8.65 -1.25 1.66
CA SER A 130 -8.36 -1.79 0.32
C SER A 130 -7.28 -2.87 0.37
N LEU A 131 -6.24 -2.69 1.20
CA LEU A 131 -5.17 -3.68 1.38
C LEU A 131 -5.69 -4.98 2.01
N THR A 132 -6.55 -4.87 3.01
CA THR A 132 -7.20 -6.02 3.66
C THR A 132 -8.09 -6.79 2.68
N ALA A 133 -8.82 -6.07 1.80
CA ALA A 133 -9.61 -6.69 0.74
C ALA A 133 -8.75 -7.50 -0.24
N LEU A 134 -7.57 -7.00 -0.62
CA LEU A 134 -6.64 -7.76 -1.46
C LEU A 134 -6.10 -8.99 -0.75
N ILE A 135 -5.75 -8.88 0.54
CA ILE A 135 -5.28 -10.01 1.34
C ILE A 135 -6.38 -11.08 1.44
N ALA A 136 -7.64 -10.69 1.62
CA ALA A 136 -8.79 -11.60 1.63
C ALA A 136 -8.96 -12.30 0.28
N ALA A 137 -8.84 -11.58 -0.84
CA ALA A 137 -8.92 -12.18 -2.18
C ALA A 137 -7.80 -13.21 -2.43
N LEU A 138 -6.58 -12.97 -1.92
CA LEU A 138 -5.48 -13.94 -1.98
C LEU A 138 -5.76 -15.17 -1.12
N ALA A 139 -6.36 -15.00 0.07
CA ALA A 139 -6.79 -16.10 0.91
C ALA A 139 -7.89 -16.95 0.25
N ASP A 140 -8.84 -16.31 -0.43
CA ASP A 140 -9.89 -16.99 -1.19
C ASP A 140 -9.32 -17.81 -2.36
N GLN A 141 -8.30 -17.28 -3.04
CA GLN A 141 -7.59 -18.02 -4.08
C GLN A 141 -6.83 -19.23 -3.50
N ALA A 142 -6.22 -19.07 -2.33
CA ALA A 142 -5.56 -20.16 -1.63
C ALA A 142 -6.54 -21.28 -1.27
N ASP A 143 -7.72 -20.96 -0.73
CA ASP A 143 -8.78 -21.92 -0.44
C ASP A 143 -9.27 -22.64 -1.69
N ARG A 144 -9.56 -21.90 -2.76
CA ARG A 144 -10.03 -22.45 -4.05
C ARG A 144 -9.02 -23.39 -4.71
N ALA A 145 -7.73 -23.09 -4.55
CA ALA A 145 -6.68 -23.94 -5.10
C ALA A 145 -6.59 -25.30 -4.45
N GLY A 146 -6.93 -25.42 -3.15
CA GLY A 146 -6.89 -26.66 -2.39
C GLY A 146 -5.53 -27.34 -2.47
N ALA A 147 -5.50 -28.62 -2.84
CA ALA A 147 -4.29 -29.43 -2.96
C ALA A 147 -3.53 -29.27 -4.29
N ALA A 148 -3.89 -28.31 -5.15
CA ALA A 148 -3.23 -28.11 -6.42
C ALA A 148 -1.75 -27.74 -6.24
N ALA A 149 -0.89 -28.39 -7.05
CA ALA A 149 0.55 -28.13 -7.08
C ALA A 149 0.93 -27.23 -8.27
N MET A 150 1.98 -26.44 -8.09
CA MET A 150 2.67 -25.69 -9.13
C MET A 150 4.19 -25.72 -8.91
N PRO A 151 5.02 -25.44 -9.91
CA PRO A 151 6.44 -25.26 -9.67
C PRO A 151 6.70 -23.94 -8.95
N SER A 152 7.58 -23.93 -7.97
CA SER A 152 8.20 -22.69 -7.49
C SER A 152 9.36 -22.30 -8.41
N TYR A 153 9.78 -21.04 -8.30
CA TYR A 153 10.86 -20.49 -9.13
C TYR A 153 11.93 -19.81 -8.29
N THR A 154 13.18 -20.08 -8.65
CA THR A 154 14.34 -19.28 -8.28
C THR A 154 15.12 -18.98 -9.56
N HIS A 155 15.61 -17.75 -9.72
CA HIS A 155 16.31 -17.32 -10.96
C HIS A 155 15.50 -17.52 -12.25
N LEU A 156 14.17 -17.44 -12.18
CA LEU A 156 13.23 -17.82 -13.24
C LEU A 156 13.39 -19.25 -13.76
N ARG A 157 13.98 -20.13 -12.96
CA ARG A 157 14.08 -21.58 -13.23
C ARG A 157 13.15 -22.31 -12.28
N ARG A 158 12.49 -23.34 -12.80
CA ARG A 158 11.67 -24.22 -11.96
C ARG A 158 12.54 -24.84 -10.87
N ALA A 159 12.11 -24.73 -9.61
CA ALA A 159 12.86 -25.19 -8.46
C ALA A 159 12.24 -26.45 -7.84
N GLN A 160 11.19 -26.31 -7.03
CA GLN A 160 10.53 -27.42 -6.36
C GLN A 160 9.01 -27.28 -6.45
N PRO A 161 8.25 -28.39 -6.36
CA PRO A 161 6.79 -28.32 -6.26
C PRO A 161 6.36 -27.61 -4.98
N VAL A 162 5.35 -26.75 -5.09
CA VAL A 162 4.67 -26.11 -3.96
C VAL A 162 3.16 -26.17 -4.17
N LEU A 163 2.39 -26.02 -3.10
CA LEU A 163 0.96 -25.78 -3.24
C LEU A 163 0.71 -24.41 -3.85
N VAL A 164 -0.25 -24.29 -4.76
CA VAL A 164 -0.73 -23.01 -5.29
C VAL A 164 -1.20 -22.10 -4.15
N ALA A 165 -1.86 -22.67 -3.13
CA ALA A 165 -2.23 -21.95 -1.90
C ALA A 165 -1.01 -21.29 -1.23
N HIS A 166 0.12 -21.98 -1.17
CA HIS A 166 1.36 -21.44 -0.59
C HIS A 166 1.91 -20.24 -1.36
N PHE A 167 1.79 -20.25 -2.69
CA PHE A 167 2.13 -19.11 -3.53
C PHE A 167 1.29 -17.86 -3.20
N PHE A 168 -0.03 -17.97 -3.11
CA PHE A 168 -0.89 -16.85 -2.74
C PHE A 168 -0.61 -16.33 -1.34
N LEU A 169 -0.37 -17.22 -0.38
CA LEU A 169 -0.02 -16.85 1.00
C LEU A 169 1.32 -16.12 1.10
N ALA A 170 2.27 -16.37 0.19
CA ALA A 170 3.54 -15.62 0.15
C ALA A 170 3.31 -14.13 -0.16
N HIS A 171 2.43 -13.82 -1.11
CA HIS A 171 2.04 -12.44 -1.40
C HIS A 171 1.24 -11.81 -0.26
N ALA A 172 0.30 -12.55 0.32
CA ALA A 172 -0.46 -12.08 1.49
C ALA A 172 0.45 -11.73 2.68
N ALA A 173 1.50 -12.50 2.93
CA ALA A 173 2.49 -12.23 3.98
C ALA A 173 3.26 -10.93 3.73
N ALA A 174 3.61 -10.59 2.48
CA ALA A 174 4.23 -9.32 2.14
C ALA A 174 3.29 -8.14 2.42
N LEU A 175 2.02 -8.25 2.00
CA LEU A 175 1.00 -7.22 2.18
C LEU A 175 0.62 -7.02 3.66
N ARG A 176 0.63 -8.06 4.49
CA ARG A 176 0.49 -7.90 5.97
C ARG A 176 1.57 -7.00 6.56
N ARG A 177 2.81 -7.09 6.05
CA ARG A 177 3.87 -6.17 6.49
C ARG A 177 3.63 -4.74 6.04
N ASP A 178 2.99 -4.53 4.88
CA ASP A 178 2.60 -3.20 4.42
C ASP A 178 1.48 -2.61 5.26
N PHE A 179 0.51 -3.42 5.67
CA PHE A 179 -0.51 -3.02 6.64
C PHE A 179 0.12 -2.47 7.93
N ALA A 180 1.08 -3.19 8.50
CA ALA A 180 1.77 -2.75 9.71
C ALA A 180 2.57 -1.45 9.49
N ARG A 181 3.15 -1.23 8.29
CA ARG A 181 3.84 0.03 7.96
C ARG A 181 2.86 1.19 7.89
N LEU A 182 1.71 1.01 7.25
CA LEU A 182 0.67 2.05 7.18
C LEU A 182 0.14 2.42 8.57
N GLN A 183 0.00 1.46 9.49
CA GLN A 183 -0.38 1.75 10.88
C GLN A 183 0.66 2.63 11.58
N ARG A 184 1.95 2.37 11.39
CA ARG A 184 3.03 3.21 11.95
C ARG A 184 3.01 4.63 11.40
N VAL A 185 2.60 4.84 10.15
CA VAL A 185 2.42 6.20 9.59
C VAL A 185 1.38 6.99 10.37
N VAL A 186 0.31 6.34 10.83
CA VAL A 186 -0.69 7.00 11.69
C VAL A 186 -0.08 7.41 13.03
N GLU A 187 0.80 6.57 13.61
CA GLU A 187 1.52 6.87 14.84
C GLU A 187 2.48 8.06 14.65
N ASP A 188 3.18 8.14 13.50
CA ASP A 188 4.06 9.27 13.16
C ASP A 188 3.29 10.60 13.00
N CYS A 189 2.02 10.53 12.59
CA CYS A 189 1.14 11.70 12.48
C CYS A 189 0.52 12.14 13.82
N ASP A 190 0.62 11.35 14.87
CA ASP A 190 -0.22 11.47 16.08
C ASP A 190 0.27 12.50 17.09
N GLU A 191 0.68 13.67 16.59
CA GLU A 191 1.11 14.85 17.36
C GLU A 191 0.41 16.10 16.86
N LEU A 192 -0.19 16.85 17.80
CA LEU A 192 -0.85 18.13 17.50
C LEU A 192 0.17 19.24 17.29
N PRO A 193 0.21 19.94 16.14
CA PRO A 193 1.09 21.08 15.92
C PRO A 193 0.50 22.41 16.39
N LEU A 194 -0.83 22.53 16.56
CA LEU A 194 -1.48 23.79 16.97
C LEU A 194 -1.01 24.25 18.34
N GLY A 195 -0.82 25.55 18.49
CA GLY A 195 -0.18 26.20 19.61
C GLY A 195 1.25 26.63 19.35
N SER A 196 1.81 26.19 18.17
CA SER A 196 3.15 26.58 17.73
C SER A 196 3.20 27.98 17.11
N GLY A 197 2.07 28.55 16.72
CA GLY A 197 2.01 29.82 16.01
C GLY A 197 2.77 29.78 14.70
N ALA A 198 3.40 30.89 14.33
CA ALA A 198 4.24 30.93 13.16
C ALA A 198 5.52 30.10 13.31
N ILE A 199 6.11 30.08 14.53
CA ILE A 199 7.32 29.35 14.89
C ILE A 199 7.64 29.40 16.41
N ALA A 200 7.16 30.38 17.13
CA ALA A 200 7.58 30.67 18.51
C ALA A 200 6.48 30.42 19.56
N GLY A 201 5.36 29.84 19.17
CA GLY A 201 4.19 29.66 20.01
C GLY A 201 3.18 30.79 19.87
N THR A 202 2.10 30.75 20.70
CA THR A 202 1.06 31.78 20.74
C THR A 202 1.07 32.46 22.08
N SER A 203 0.69 33.76 22.12
CA SER A 203 0.56 34.53 23.37
C SER A 203 -0.77 34.32 24.09
N TYR A 204 -1.66 33.50 23.54
CA TYR A 204 -2.97 33.21 24.14
C TYR A 204 -2.89 31.92 24.95
N ALA A 205 -3.64 31.90 26.08
CA ALA A 205 -3.65 30.78 27.03
C ALA A 205 -4.51 29.59 26.48
N ILE A 206 -4.10 29.01 25.39
CA ILE A 206 -4.77 27.86 24.78
C ILE A 206 -4.45 26.60 25.59
N ASP A 207 -5.47 25.82 25.95
CA ASP A 207 -5.30 24.46 26.45
C ASP A 207 -5.01 23.49 25.29
N VAL A 208 -3.71 23.34 25.00
CA VAL A 208 -3.24 22.54 23.88
C VAL A 208 -3.51 21.04 24.08
N ASP A 209 -3.51 20.56 25.33
CA ASP A 209 -3.78 19.15 25.62
C ASP A 209 -5.27 18.82 25.43
N ALA A 210 -6.18 19.73 25.82
CA ALA A 210 -7.61 19.58 25.49
C ALA A 210 -7.87 19.67 23.99
N LEU A 211 -7.17 20.57 23.28
CA LEU A 211 -7.26 20.72 21.83
C LEU A 211 -6.78 19.45 21.11
N ALA A 212 -5.69 18.83 21.57
CA ALA A 212 -5.18 17.57 21.03
C ALA A 212 -6.25 16.46 21.14
N LYS A 213 -6.85 16.30 22.29
CA LYS A 213 -7.94 15.32 22.51
C LYS A 213 -9.13 15.57 21.59
N THR A 214 -9.54 16.83 21.43
CA THR A 214 -10.66 17.22 20.56
C THR A 214 -10.43 16.82 19.10
N LEU A 215 -9.19 16.99 18.62
CA LEU A 215 -8.79 16.64 17.25
C LEU A 215 -8.34 15.17 17.07
N GLY A 216 -8.34 14.38 18.16
CA GLY A 216 -7.98 12.97 18.15
C GLY A 216 -6.49 12.71 18.05
N PHE A 217 -5.66 13.59 18.61
CA PHE A 217 -4.22 13.37 18.78
C PHE A 217 -3.91 12.86 20.18
N SER A 218 -2.96 11.93 20.29
CA SER A 218 -2.55 11.37 21.59
C SER A 218 -1.63 12.29 22.38
N ARG A 219 -0.91 13.19 21.68
CA ARG A 219 0.06 14.11 22.29
C ARG A 219 0.18 15.40 21.49
N ARG A 220 0.79 16.41 22.07
CA ARG A 220 1.23 17.61 21.38
C ARG A 220 2.69 17.48 20.96
N VAL A 221 3.11 18.25 19.96
CA VAL A 221 4.51 18.38 19.56
C VAL A 221 5.40 18.90 20.70
N LEU A 222 6.66 18.51 20.66
CA LEU A 222 7.64 18.89 21.69
C LEU A 222 8.11 20.34 21.54
N ASN A 223 8.26 20.82 20.29
CA ASN A 223 8.89 22.10 19.98
C ASN A 223 8.17 22.82 18.86
N SER A 224 7.92 24.12 19.01
CA SER A 224 7.15 24.93 18.05
C SER A 224 7.92 25.24 16.75
N ILE A 225 9.25 25.27 16.79
CA ILE A 225 10.06 25.46 15.57
C ILE A 225 9.96 24.21 14.70
N ASP A 226 10.20 23.05 15.30
CA ASP A 226 10.10 21.75 14.66
C ASP A 226 8.69 21.50 14.08
N ALA A 227 7.66 21.77 14.87
CA ALA A 227 6.27 21.57 14.50
C ALA A 227 5.84 22.21 13.17
N THR A 228 6.39 23.39 12.85
CA THR A 228 6.05 24.12 11.62
C THR A 228 6.76 23.58 10.39
N GLY A 229 7.92 22.94 10.57
CA GLY A 229 8.75 22.41 9.49
C GLY A 229 8.70 20.90 9.32
N ASP A 230 8.31 20.16 10.35
CA ASP A 230 8.26 18.69 10.28
C ASP A 230 7.30 18.19 9.22
N ARG A 231 7.83 17.32 8.37
CA ARG A 231 7.11 16.55 7.36
C ARG A 231 7.64 15.12 7.27
N ASP A 232 8.26 14.61 8.34
CA ASP A 232 8.77 13.25 8.38
C ASP A 232 7.65 12.24 8.18
N PHE A 233 6.45 12.53 8.70
CA PHE A 233 5.27 11.69 8.48
C PHE A 233 4.85 11.60 7.00
N VAL A 234 5.12 12.63 6.19
CA VAL A 234 4.91 12.56 4.73
C VAL A 234 5.92 11.60 4.10
N ALA A 235 7.19 11.69 4.49
CA ALA A 235 8.22 10.75 4.04
C ALA A 235 7.91 9.31 4.48
N SER A 236 7.46 9.10 5.72
CA SER A 236 7.01 7.80 6.23
C SER A 236 5.84 7.24 5.40
N PHE A 237 4.85 8.07 5.08
CA PHE A 237 3.74 7.66 4.20
C PHE A 237 4.23 7.26 2.82
N LEU A 238 5.03 8.10 2.17
CA LEU A 238 5.58 7.85 0.84
C LEU A 238 6.45 6.59 0.80
N HIS A 239 7.22 6.33 1.87
CA HIS A 239 8.00 5.10 2.02
C HIS A 239 7.08 3.86 2.15
N ALA A 240 6.08 3.91 3.02
CA ALA A 240 5.12 2.81 3.17
C ALA A 240 4.38 2.52 1.86
N ALA A 241 3.91 3.58 1.18
CA ALA A 241 3.25 3.47 -0.12
C ALA A 241 4.19 2.91 -1.20
N SER A 242 5.46 3.33 -1.22
CA SER A 242 6.47 2.82 -2.17
C SER A 242 6.71 1.33 -1.99
N LEU A 243 6.87 0.83 -0.76
CA LEU A 243 7.05 -0.60 -0.50
C LEU A 243 5.80 -1.40 -0.85
N ALA A 244 4.60 -0.89 -0.54
CA ALA A 244 3.36 -1.54 -0.95
C ALA A 244 3.27 -1.64 -2.49
N MET A 245 3.62 -0.57 -3.22
CA MET A 245 3.68 -0.60 -4.69
C MET A 245 4.74 -1.56 -5.23
N VAL A 246 5.89 -1.72 -4.56
CA VAL A 246 6.89 -2.75 -4.92
C VAL A 246 6.30 -4.15 -4.78
N HIS A 247 5.58 -4.44 -3.69
CA HIS A 247 4.94 -5.75 -3.51
C HIS A 247 3.80 -5.98 -4.52
N LEU A 248 3.00 -4.94 -4.82
CA LEU A 248 1.99 -5.01 -5.89
C LEU A 248 2.63 -5.23 -7.26
N SER A 249 3.74 -4.57 -7.57
CA SER A 249 4.49 -4.75 -8.81
C SER A 249 5.01 -6.19 -8.95
N ARG A 250 5.50 -6.79 -7.87
CA ARG A 250 5.96 -8.19 -7.87
C ARG A 250 4.80 -9.18 -8.05
N LEU A 251 3.67 -8.95 -7.39
CA LEU A 251 2.46 -9.75 -7.61
C LEU A 251 1.97 -9.60 -9.05
N ALA A 252 1.96 -8.37 -9.58
CA ALA A 252 1.59 -8.10 -10.97
C ALA A 252 2.50 -8.83 -11.96
N GLU A 253 3.82 -8.84 -11.73
CA GLU A 253 4.79 -9.57 -12.56
C GLU A 253 4.51 -11.07 -12.56
N ASP A 254 4.29 -11.68 -11.38
CA ASP A 254 3.96 -13.10 -11.28
C ASP A 254 2.64 -13.43 -12.00
N ILE A 255 1.61 -12.58 -11.88
CA ILE A 255 0.35 -12.77 -12.60
C ILE A 255 0.56 -12.67 -14.11
N ILE A 256 1.29 -11.67 -14.59
CA ILE A 256 1.60 -11.49 -16.02
C ILE A 256 2.31 -12.73 -16.57
N LEU A 257 3.35 -13.20 -15.87
CA LEU A 257 4.10 -14.39 -16.28
C LEU A 257 3.21 -15.64 -16.29
N PHE A 258 2.49 -15.89 -15.20
CA PHE A 258 1.73 -17.13 -15.02
C PHE A 258 0.41 -17.18 -15.80
N THR A 259 -0.04 -16.05 -16.34
CA THR A 259 -1.18 -15.98 -17.28
C THR A 259 -0.74 -15.94 -18.75
N SER A 260 0.58 -15.89 -19.02
CA SER A 260 1.11 -15.97 -20.40
C SER A 260 0.92 -17.35 -21.01
N GLU A 261 0.96 -17.44 -22.34
CA GLU A 261 0.85 -18.71 -23.07
C GLU A 261 1.98 -19.68 -22.73
N GLU A 262 3.19 -19.18 -22.42
CA GLU A 262 4.36 -19.97 -22.07
C GLU A 262 4.22 -20.67 -20.72
N PHE A 263 3.57 -20.03 -19.73
CA PHE A 263 3.34 -20.62 -18.39
C PHE A 263 1.95 -21.24 -18.28
N GLY A 264 0.91 -20.49 -18.55
CA GLY A 264 -0.47 -20.97 -18.59
C GLY A 264 -0.96 -21.60 -17.28
N PHE A 265 -0.51 -21.12 -16.12
CA PHE A 265 -0.93 -21.64 -14.82
C PHE A 265 -2.24 -21.02 -14.32
N PHE A 266 -2.51 -19.79 -14.77
CA PHE A 266 -3.74 -19.09 -14.50
C PHE A 266 -4.32 -18.52 -15.79
N ASP A 267 -5.60 -18.22 -15.77
CA ASP A 267 -6.28 -17.40 -16.77
C ASP A 267 -6.94 -16.19 -16.10
N LEU A 268 -6.95 -15.07 -16.82
CA LEU A 268 -7.61 -13.83 -16.37
C LEU A 268 -9.11 -13.92 -16.67
N ALA A 269 -9.94 -13.30 -15.80
CA ALA A 269 -11.32 -13.05 -16.18
C ALA A 269 -11.37 -12.06 -17.36
N ASP A 270 -12.36 -12.22 -18.24
CA ASP A 270 -12.53 -11.31 -19.39
C ASP A 270 -12.73 -9.85 -18.97
N THR A 271 -13.33 -9.63 -17.81
CA THR A 271 -13.50 -8.30 -17.20
C THR A 271 -12.20 -7.68 -16.66
N ALA A 272 -11.15 -8.48 -16.52
CA ALA A 272 -9.83 -8.07 -16.01
C ALA A 272 -8.74 -8.08 -17.08
N ALA A 273 -9.13 -8.17 -18.35
CA ALA A 273 -8.22 -8.23 -19.49
C ALA A 273 -8.71 -7.32 -20.61
N THR A 274 -7.82 -6.96 -21.53
CA THR A 274 -8.18 -6.22 -22.73
C THR A 274 -7.88 -7.04 -23.98
N GLY A 275 -8.72 -6.87 -25.01
CA GLY A 275 -8.50 -7.50 -26.31
C GLY A 275 -7.57 -6.67 -27.20
N SER A 276 -7.17 -7.25 -28.31
CA SER A 276 -6.48 -6.53 -29.39
C SER A 276 -7.48 -6.14 -30.47
N SER A 277 -7.37 -4.92 -31.00
CA SER A 277 -8.16 -4.46 -32.15
C SER A 277 -7.79 -5.18 -33.44
N LEU A 278 -6.60 -5.81 -33.51
CA LEU A 278 -6.09 -6.49 -34.69
C LEU A 278 -6.08 -8.02 -34.54
N MET A 279 -5.80 -8.53 -33.31
CA MET A 279 -5.60 -9.95 -33.05
C MET A 279 -6.74 -10.50 -32.19
N PRO A 280 -7.77 -11.17 -32.75
CA PRO A 280 -8.99 -11.55 -32.02
C PRO A 280 -8.75 -12.54 -30.86
N GLN A 281 -7.65 -13.32 -30.90
CA GLN A 281 -7.30 -14.31 -29.88
C GLN A 281 -6.56 -13.71 -28.70
N LYS A 282 -6.08 -12.45 -28.78
CA LYS A 282 -5.17 -11.87 -27.80
C LYS A 282 -5.92 -11.35 -26.58
N LYS A 283 -5.44 -11.70 -25.39
CA LYS A 283 -5.96 -11.29 -24.09
C LYS A 283 -4.81 -10.69 -23.27
N ASN A 284 -4.85 -9.40 -23.02
CA ASN A 284 -3.75 -8.64 -22.41
C ASN A 284 -3.98 -8.44 -20.91
N PRO A 285 -2.94 -8.54 -20.07
CA PRO A 285 -3.01 -8.29 -18.64
C PRO A 285 -2.82 -6.79 -18.31
N ASP A 286 -3.40 -5.88 -19.08
CA ASP A 286 -3.18 -4.43 -19.00
C ASP A 286 -3.29 -3.86 -17.57
N PRO A 287 -4.26 -4.27 -16.72
CA PRO A 287 -4.32 -3.77 -15.35
C PRO A 287 -3.06 -4.07 -14.54
N MET A 288 -2.48 -5.27 -14.71
CA MET A 288 -1.26 -5.66 -14.01
C MET A 288 -0.03 -4.92 -14.55
N GLU A 289 0.04 -4.71 -15.84
CA GLU A 289 1.10 -3.89 -16.46
C GLU A 289 1.05 -2.45 -15.93
N LEU A 290 -0.15 -1.88 -15.83
CA LEU A 290 -0.33 -0.53 -15.26
C LEU A 290 0.04 -0.46 -13.78
N VAL A 291 -0.30 -1.45 -12.96
CA VAL A 291 0.13 -1.51 -11.55
C VAL A 291 1.65 -1.56 -11.48
N ARG A 292 2.30 -2.40 -12.27
CA ARG A 292 3.75 -2.49 -12.39
C ARG A 292 4.37 -1.13 -12.80
N GLY A 293 3.82 -0.48 -13.82
CA GLY A 293 4.29 0.82 -14.29
C GLY A 293 4.08 1.95 -13.27
N LYS A 294 2.92 2.00 -12.62
CA LYS A 294 2.58 3.04 -11.62
C LYS A 294 3.44 2.96 -10.34
N SER A 295 4.08 1.83 -10.04
CA SER A 295 5.00 1.72 -8.92
C SER A 295 6.15 2.73 -9.01
N GLY A 296 6.68 2.96 -10.22
CA GLY A 296 7.71 3.96 -10.47
C GLY A 296 7.29 5.39 -10.13
N ARG A 297 6.01 5.72 -10.33
CA ARG A 297 5.47 7.03 -9.98
C ARG A 297 5.55 7.30 -8.48
N VAL A 298 5.09 6.35 -7.66
CA VAL A 298 5.10 6.52 -6.19
C VAL A 298 6.52 6.54 -5.62
N ILE A 299 7.40 5.66 -6.13
CA ILE A 299 8.83 5.64 -5.74
C ILE A 299 9.50 6.98 -6.10
N GLY A 300 9.17 7.52 -7.29
CA GLY A 300 9.69 8.82 -7.72
C GLY A 300 9.25 9.97 -6.81
N ARG A 301 8.01 9.93 -6.27
CA ARG A 301 7.51 10.92 -5.31
C ARG A 301 8.28 10.88 -3.99
N LEU A 302 8.61 9.70 -3.49
CA LEU A 302 9.46 9.57 -2.29
C LEU A 302 10.85 10.18 -2.51
N ALA A 303 11.51 9.85 -3.61
CA ALA A 303 12.84 10.37 -3.93
C ALA A 303 12.83 11.90 -4.12
N GLY A 304 11.83 12.42 -4.83
CA GLY A 304 11.64 13.85 -5.03
C GLY A 304 11.40 14.57 -3.70
N TRP A 305 10.53 14.06 -2.86
CA TRP A 305 10.23 14.65 -1.55
C TRP A 305 11.46 14.71 -0.63
N LEU A 306 12.20 13.62 -0.50
CA LEU A 306 13.43 13.59 0.29
C LEU A 306 14.49 14.59 -0.26
N THR A 307 14.52 14.74 -1.57
CA THR A 307 15.42 15.72 -2.22
C THR A 307 15.00 17.17 -1.92
N THR A 308 13.71 17.45 -1.85
CA THR A 308 13.19 18.75 -1.43
C THR A 308 13.57 19.07 0.01
N MET A 309 13.35 18.13 0.93
CA MET A 309 13.57 18.32 2.36
C MET A 309 15.04 18.50 2.75
N LYS A 310 15.96 17.76 2.14
CA LYS A 310 17.36 17.62 2.59
C LYS A 310 18.16 18.92 2.76
N GLY A 311 17.76 19.99 2.09
CA GLY A 311 18.52 21.26 2.06
C GLY A 311 17.82 22.40 2.79
N LEU A 312 16.65 22.18 3.38
CA LEU A 312 15.89 23.21 4.05
C LEU A 312 16.45 23.47 5.45
N PRO A 313 16.48 24.75 5.91
CA PRO A 313 16.68 25.05 7.32
C PRO A 313 15.47 24.56 8.14
N ILE A 314 15.68 24.41 9.46
CA ILE A 314 14.60 24.05 10.36
C ILE A 314 13.52 25.15 10.40
N GLY A 315 12.28 24.76 10.56
CA GLY A 315 11.10 25.62 10.52
C GLY A 315 10.43 25.59 9.14
N TYR A 316 9.48 26.51 8.94
CA TYR A 316 8.69 26.54 7.70
C TYR A 316 9.41 27.28 6.56
N SER A 317 9.39 26.67 5.38
CA SER A 317 9.72 27.29 4.08
C SER A 317 8.63 26.97 3.06
N LYS A 318 8.43 27.83 2.05
CA LYS A 318 7.38 27.63 1.03
C LYS A 318 7.61 26.36 0.20
N ASP A 319 8.84 25.84 0.13
CA ASP A 319 9.20 24.54 -0.45
C ASP A 319 8.35 23.39 0.11
N LEU A 320 7.95 23.48 1.37
CA LEU A 320 7.11 22.47 2.00
C LEU A 320 5.71 22.33 1.36
N GLN A 321 5.29 23.27 0.50
CA GLN A 321 4.05 23.15 -0.28
C GLN A 321 4.07 21.96 -1.23
N GLU A 322 5.25 21.49 -1.67
CA GLU A 322 5.43 20.31 -2.52
C GLU A 322 5.04 18.98 -1.84
N ASP A 323 4.84 18.99 -0.52
CA ASP A 323 4.40 17.83 0.27
C ASP A 323 3.04 17.28 -0.22
N LYS A 324 2.13 18.17 -0.60
CA LYS A 324 0.73 17.85 -0.92
C LYS A 324 0.58 17.06 -2.20
N GLU A 325 1.18 17.53 -3.30
CA GLU A 325 1.08 16.84 -4.59
C GLU A 325 1.72 15.45 -4.52
N ALA A 326 2.88 15.33 -3.83
CA ALA A 326 3.53 14.05 -3.62
C ALA A 326 2.66 13.08 -2.80
N LEU A 327 2.12 13.54 -1.68
CA LEU A 327 1.26 12.76 -0.78
C LEU A 327 -0.04 12.32 -1.48
N PHE A 328 -0.73 13.28 -2.09
CA PHE A 328 -2.05 13.03 -2.71
C PHE A 328 -1.96 12.10 -3.91
N GLU A 329 -0.94 12.26 -4.75
CA GLU A 329 -0.75 11.38 -5.89
C GLU A 329 -0.39 9.95 -5.46
N ALA A 330 0.48 9.81 -4.47
CA ALA A 330 0.86 8.49 -3.94
C ALA A 330 -0.35 7.78 -3.32
N GLU A 331 -1.18 8.49 -2.55
CA GLU A 331 -2.38 7.93 -1.92
C GLU A 331 -3.39 7.41 -2.97
N VAL A 332 -3.72 8.25 -3.95
CA VAL A 332 -4.67 7.87 -5.01
C VAL A 332 -4.13 6.73 -5.86
N THR A 333 -2.84 6.77 -6.20
CA THR A 333 -2.20 5.72 -7.02
C THR A 333 -2.17 4.40 -6.29
N LEU A 334 -1.78 4.39 -5.00
CA LEU A 334 -1.76 3.17 -4.20
C LEU A 334 -3.16 2.57 -4.06
N ARG A 335 -4.16 3.38 -3.70
CA ARG A 335 -5.52 2.92 -3.53
C ARG A 335 -6.09 2.30 -4.82
N ALA A 336 -5.99 3.02 -5.94
CA ALA A 336 -6.45 2.52 -7.23
C ALA A 336 -5.73 1.23 -7.65
N SER A 337 -4.44 1.11 -7.35
CA SER A 337 -3.65 -0.11 -7.62
C SER A 337 -4.07 -1.29 -6.76
N LEU A 338 -4.38 -1.06 -5.48
CA LEU A 338 -4.92 -2.08 -4.57
C LEU A 338 -6.28 -2.59 -5.06
N ASP A 339 -7.20 -1.67 -5.39
CA ASP A 339 -8.55 -2.01 -5.82
C ASP A 339 -8.53 -2.77 -7.17
N ALA A 340 -7.70 -2.33 -8.13
CA ALA A 340 -7.52 -3.02 -9.41
C ALA A 340 -6.90 -4.42 -9.22
N THR A 341 -5.88 -4.55 -8.39
CA THR A 341 -5.22 -5.84 -8.12
C THR A 341 -6.19 -6.79 -7.42
N THR A 342 -7.01 -6.30 -6.49
CA THR A 342 -8.05 -7.10 -5.84
C THR A 342 -9.03 -7.69 -6.85
N SER A 343 -9.51 -6.88 -7.80
CA SER A 343 -10.43 -7.33 -8.85
C SER A 343 -9.79 -8.39 -9.75
N VAL A 344 -8.53 -8.20 -10.13
CA VAL A 344 -7.79 -9.19 -10.96
C VAL A 344 -7.61 -10.49 -10.19
N VAL A 345 -7.11 -10.44 -8.95
CA VAL A 345 -6.87 -11.63 -8.12
C VAL A 345 -8.16 -12.40 -7.88
N ALA A 346 -9.26 -11.71 -7.56
CA ALA A 346 -10.55 -12.36 -7.33
C ALA A 346 -11.06 -13.13 -8.55
N GLY A 347 -10.74 -12.65 -9.76
CA GLY A 347 -11.14 -13.25 -11.04
C GLY A 347 -10.17 -14.26 -11.64
N LEU A 348 -9.01 -14.54 -11.01
CA LEU A 348 -8.06 -15.53 -11.53
C LEU A 348 -8.65 -16.93 -11.53
N SER A 349 -8.43 -17.67 -12.63
CA SER A 349 -8.81 -19.08 -12.78
C SER A 349 -7.56 -19.95 -12.84
N LEU A 350 -7.44 -20.91 -11.92
CA LEU A 350 -6.33 -21.87 -11.90
C LEU A 350 -6.46 -22.89 -13.06
N GLN A 351 -5.43 -22.98 -13.88
CA GLN A 351 -5.27 -24.00 -14.91
C GLN A 351 -4.53 -25.22 -14.32
N ARG A 352 -5.24 -25.96 -13.46
CA ARG A 352 -4.67 -27.03 -12.61
C ARG A 352 -3.80 -28.01 -13.41
N ALA A 353 -4.29 -28.51 -14.53
CA ALA A 353 -3.56 -29.49 -15.34
C ALA A 353 -2.22 -28.95 -15.87
N SER A 354 -2.15 -27.68 -16.24
CA SER A 354 -0.92 -27.02 -16.68
C SER A 354 0.08 -26.83 -15.54
N ALA A 355 -0.40 -26.35 -14.40
CA ALA A 355 0.43 -26.15 -13.22
C ALA A 355 1.04 -27.46 -12.68
N GLU A 356 0.22 -28.50 -12.55
CA GLU A 356 0.66 -29.82 -12.05
C GLU A 356 1.63 -30.52 -13.01
N ARG A 357 1.40 -30.46 -14.32
CA ARG A 357 2.38 -30.96 -15.32
C ARG A 357 3.71 -30.22 -15.19
N ALA A 358 3.69 -28.92 -15.01
CA ALA A 358 4.90 -28.13 -14.87
C ALA A 358 5.65 -28.41 -13.54
N ALA A 359 4.96 -28.91 -12.52
CA ALA A 359 5.53 -29.28 -11.22
C ALA A 359 6.11 -30.70 -11.18
N SER A 360 6.06 -31.46 -12.29
CA SER A 360 6.49 -32.85 -12.39
C SER A 360 7.86 -32.98 -13.09
N GLY A 361 8.33 -34.22 -13.24
CA GLY A 361 9.55 -34.52 -13.99
C GLY A 361 10.83 -34.29 -13.19
N LEU A 362 11.86 -33.78 -13.85
CA LEU A 362 13.20 -33.61 -13.23
C LEU A 362 13.25 -32.58 -12.09
N LEU A 363 12.18 -31.85 -11.86
CA LEU A 363 11.99 -30.97 -10.67
C LEU A 363 12.12 -31.75 -9.36
N LEU A 364 11.81 -33.05 -9.41
CA LEU A 364 11.80 -33.94 -8.25
C LEU A 364 13.16 -34.53 -7.91
N ALA A 365 14.23 -34.06 -8.56
CA ALA A 365 15.60 -34.57 -8.37
C ALA A 365 16.06 -34.51 -6.90
N THR A 366 15.69 -33.46 -6.17
CA THR A 366 15.99 -33.35 -4.74
C THR A 366 15.29 -34.45 -3.93
N ASP A 367 14.06 -34.79 -4.28
CA ASP A 367 13.29 -35.84 -3.59
C ASP A 367 13.90 -37.22 -3.85
N VAL A 368 14.47 -37.45 -5.04
CA VAL A 368 15.23 -38.66 -5.39
C VAL A 368 16.54 -38.75 -4.60
N ALA A 369 17.25 -37.61 -4.45
CA ALA A 369 18.46 -37.57 -3.62
C ALA A 369 18.14 -37.87 -2.15
N ASP A 370 17.08 -37.22 -1.61
CA ASP A 370 16.61 -37.45 -0.25
C ASP A 370 16.18 -38.91 -0.01
N TYR A 371 15.62 -39.57 -1.02
CA TYR A 371 15.30 -40.99 -0.95
C TYR A 371 16.57 -41.86 -0.70
N LEU A 372 17.67 -41.58 -1.39
CA LEU A 372 18.94 -42.28 -1.17
C LEU A 372 19.54 -41.94 0.19
N VAL A 373 19.41 -40.69 0.64
CA VAL A 373 19.86 -40.26 1.97
C VAL A 373 19.09 -41.02 3.07
N ALA A 374 17.79 -41.22 2.89
CA ALA A 374 16.99 -42.00 3.83
C ALA A 374 17.39 -43.49 3.87
N LYS A 375 18.04 -43.99 2.81
CA LYS A 375 18.63 -45.34 2.73
C LYS A 375 20.11 -45.39 3.18
N GLY A 376 20.63 -44.31 3.75
CA GLY A 376 21.98 -44.25 4.38
C GLY A 376 23.08 -43.73 3.48
N VAL A 377 22.79 -43.25 2.26
CA VAL A 377 23.77 -42.64 1.37
C VAL A 377 24.10 -41.21 1.89
N PRO A 378 25.37 -40.82 2.04
CA PRO A 378 25.74 -39.46 2.35
C PRO A 378 25.11 -38.46 1.31
N PHE A 379 24.64 -37.33 1.77
CA PHE A 379 23.93 -36.37 0.90
C PHE A 379 24.72 -35.96 -0.35
N ARG A 380 26.04 -35.73 -0.20
CA ARG A 380 26.91 -35.37 -1.33
C ARG A 380 26.95 -36.46 -2.41
N ASP A 381 27.05 -37.72 -1.98
CA ASP A 381 27.11 -38.86 -2.89
C ASP A 381 25.74 -39.07 -3.54
N ALA A 382 24.65 -38.97 -2.80
CA ALA A 382 23.28 -39.01 -3.33
C ALA A 382 23.05 -37.92 -4.38
N HIS A 383 23.53 -36.70 -4.11
CA HIS A 383 23.42 -35.56 -5.03
C HIS A 383 24.24 -35.81 -6.32
N GLU A 384 25.43 -36.42 -6.24
CA GLU A 384 26.25 -36.75 -7.40
C GLU A 384 25.59 -37.84 -8.27
N ILE A 385 25.08 -38.92 -7.65
CA ILE A 385 24.35 -39.98 -8.34
C ILE A 385 23.15 -39.40 -9.11
N VAL A 386 22.31 -38.63 -8.40
CA VAL A 386 21.09 -38.04 -9.01
C VAL A 386 21.45 -36.97 -10.05
N GLY A 387 22.51 -36.18 -9.84
CA GLY A 387 23.00 -35.20 -10.81
C GLY A 387 23.46 -35.86 -12.13
N SER A 388 24.13 -37.01 -12.04
CA SER A 388 24.54 -37.80 -13.19
C SER A 388 23.34 -38.40 -13.94
N LEU A 389 22.37 -38.92 -13.20
CA LEU A 389 21.10 -39.42 -13.72
C LEU A 389 20.31 -38.31 -14.44
N VAL A 390 20.15 -37.12 -13.82
CA VAL A 390 19.49 -35.98 -14.47
C VAL A 390 20.15 -35.58 -15.75
N ARG A 391 21.50 -35.54 -15.78
CA ARG A 391 22.28 -35.24 -16.99
C ARG A 391 22.02 -36.25 -18.11
N ARG A 392 21.91 -37.53 -17.80
CA ARG A 392 21.58 -38.58 -18.76
C ARG A 392 20.16 -38.39 -19.28
N LEU A 393 19.17 -38.26 -18.41
CA LEU A 393 17.76 -38.10 -18.80
C LEU A 393 17.54 -36.86 -19.66
N LEU A 394 18.23 -35.75 -19.36
CA LEU A 394 18.16 -34.53 -20.20
C LEU A 394 18.69 -34.76 -21.63
N ARG A 395 19.77 -35.52 -21.78
CA ARG A 395 20.31 -35.86 -23.12
C ARG A 395 19.36 -36.75 -23.89
N GLU A 396 18.63 -37.65 -23.23
CA GLU A 396 17.69 -38.59 -23.82
C GLU A 396 16.29 -37.97 -24.02
N GLY A 397 16.03 -36.75 -23.56
CA GLY A 397 14.70 -36.11 -23.56
C GLY A 397 13.68 -36.86 -22.73
N ARG A 398 14.12 -37.48 -21.64
CA ARG A 398 13.31 -38.32 -20.73
C ARG A 398 13.17 -37.70 -19.34
N SER A 399 12.29 -38.26 -18.56
CA SER A 399 12.04 -37.90 -17.17
C SER A 399 12.06 -39.11 -16.24
N PHE A 400 12.02 -38.90 -14.93
CA PHE A 400 12.03 -39.96 -13.93
C PHE A 400 10.88 -40.97 -14.09
N GLU A 401 9.72 -40.50 -14.53
CA GLU A 401 8.52 -41.33 -14.69
C GLU A 401 8.69 -42.37 -15.83
N SER A 402 9.58 -42.08 -16.76
CA SER A 402 9.87 -43.00 -17.92
C SER A 402 10.83 -44.14 -17.57
N MET A 403 11.43 -44.13 -16.38
CA MET A 403 12.43 -45.14 -15.99
C MET A 403 11.79 -46.41 -15.49
N GLY A 404 12.29 -47.57 -15.98
CA GLY A 404 12.02 -48.86 -15.38
C GLY A 404 12.80 -49.11 -14.10
N ILE A 405 12.32 -50.02 -13.23
CA ILE A 405 13.01 -50.28 -11.96
C ILE A 405 14.46 -50.77 -12.14
N ASP A 406 14.73 -51.50 -13.20
CA ASP A 406 16.09 -51.98 -13.48
C ASP A 406 17.03 -50.84 -13.88
N GLU A 407 16.52 -49.80 -14.58
CA GLU A 407 17.31 -48.58 -14.82
C GLU A 407 17.63 -47.83 -13.52
N TRP A 408 16.66 -47.73 -12.62
CA TRP A 408 16.90 -47.11 -11.30
C TRP A 408 17.99 -47.86 -10.54
N ARG A 409 17.95 -49.18 -10.53
CA ARG A 409 18.95 -50.04 -9.87
C ARG A 409 20.34 -49.96 -10.48
N GLN A 410 20.45 -49.65 -11.78
CA GLN A 410 21.74 -49.40 -12.43
C GLN A 410 22.43 -48.14 -11.88
N GLU A 411 21.66 -47.13 -11.50
CA GLU A 411 22.21 -45.90 -10.89
C GLU A 411 22.61 -46.13 -9.43
N SER A 412 21.82 -46.87 -8.69
CA SER A 412 22.15 -47.35 -7.34
C SER A 412 21.33 -48.58 -6.97
N PRO A 413 21.94 -49.64 -6.43
CA PRO A 413 21.23 -50.82 -6.01
C PRO A 413 20.22 -50.58 -4.87
N LEU A 414 20.29 -49.40 -4.20
CA LEU A 414 19.38 -49.00 -3.15
C LEU A 414 18.03 -48.50 -3.66
N PHE A 415 17.89 -48.26 -4.96
CA PHE A 415 16.57 -47.94 -5.52
C PHE A 415 15.68 -49.19 -5.58
N GLU A 416 14.52 -49.06 -4.97
CA GLU A 416 13.49 -50.09 -4.92
C GLU A 416 12.21 -49.58 -5.62
N ALA A 417 11.21 -50.45 -5.76
CA ALA A 417 9.96 -50.10 -6.45
C ALA A 417 9.22 -48.90 -5.85
N ASP A 418 9.44 -48.61 -4.57
CA ASP A 418 8.85 -47.48 -3.83
C ASP A 418 9.39 -46.11 -4.27
N VAL A 419 10.51 -46.05 -5.02
CA VAL A 419 10.99 -44.78 -5.61
C VAL A 419 9.90 -44.10 -6.46
N ARG A 420 9.03 -44.86 -7.11
CA ARG A 420 7.90 -44.32 -7.90
C ARG A 420 6.90 -43.55 -7.06
N ALA A 421 6.73 -43.88 -5.81
CA ALA A 421 5.87 -43.13 -4.87
C ALA A 421 6.49 -41.80 -4.43
N VAL A 422 7.78 -41.60 -4.65
CA VAL A 422 8.52 -40.39 -4.26
C VAL A 422 8.49 -39.34 -5.39
N ILE A 423 8.49 -39.78 -6.63
CA ILE A 423 8.59 -38.91 -7.82
C ILE A 423 7.24 -38.33 -8.26
N THR A 424 6.47 -37.83 -7.31
CA THR A 424 5.22 -37.10 -7.58
C THR A 424 5.22 -35.76 -6.87
N PRO A 425 4.59 -34.71 -7.44
CA PRO A 425 4.50 -33.41 -6.79
C PRO A 425 3.88 -33.50 -5.38
N GLY A 426 2.82 -34.30 -5.22
CA GLY A 426 2.16 -34.50 -3.93
C GLY A 426 3.06 -35.14 -2.87
N ALA A 427 3.88 -36.12 -3.25
CA ALA A 427 4.85 -36.74 -2.34
C ALA A 427 5.96 -35.76 -1.93
N SER A 428 6.48 -34.97 -2.88
CA SER A 428 7.47 -33.92 -2.58
C SER A 428 6.94 -32.92 -1.58
N ILE A 429 5.74 -32.39 -1.79
CA ILE A 429 5.05 -31.44 -0.93
C ILE A 429 4.79 -32.05 0.46
N GLY A 430 4.25 -33.26 0.53
CA GLY A 430 3.90 -33.95 1.78
C GLY A 430 5.09 -34.39 2.64
N ARG A 431 6.32 -34.33 2.10
CA ARG A 431 7.55 -34.64 2.84
C ARG A 431 8.14 -33.46 3.58
N LYS A 432 7.73 -32.24 3.31
CA LYS A 432 8.23 -31.03 3.98
C LYS A 432 7.81 -31.09 5.46
N ARG A 433 8.70 -30.66 6.37
CA ARG A 433 8.48 -30.83 7.83
C ARG A 433 8.52 -29.51 8.63
N THR A 434 9.00 -28.43 7.99
CA THR A 434 9.11 -27.15 8.70
C THR A 434 7.76 -26.41 8.73
N PRO A 435 7.44 -25.66 9.78
CA PRO A 435 6.14 -24.99 9.94
C PRO A 435 5.81 -23.95 8.85
N GLN A 436 6.82 -23.36 8.24
CA GLN A 436 6.67 -22.38 7.16
C GLN A 436 6.71 -23.01 5.76
N SER A 437 6.69 -24.32 5.66
CA SER A 437 6.82 -25.03 4.40
C SER A 437 5.53 -25.12 3.59
N THR A 438 5.65 -25.66 2.39
CA THR A 438 4.48 -25.97 1.55
C THR A 438 3.70 -27.23 1.95
N HIS A 439 4.04 -27.88 3.08
CA HIS A 439 3.27 -29.02 3.57
C HIS A 439 1.79 -28.65 3.76
N PRO A 440 0.82 -29.51 3.38
CA PRO A 440 -0.60 -29.18 3.46
C PRO A 440 -1.05 -28.67 4.83
N ASP A 441 -0.61 -29.31 5.92
CA ASP A 441 -0.97 -28.89 7.28
C ASP A 441 -0.37 -27.52 7.64
N ALA A 442 0.86 -27.24 7.18
CA ALA A 442 1.51 -25.94 7.41
C ALA A 442 0.79 -24.83 6.64
N VAL A 443 0.40 -25.09 5.41
CA VAL A 443 -0.37 -24.14 4.58
C VAL A 443 -1.77 -23.91 5.15
N ALA A 444 -2.45 -24.97 5.60
CA ALA A 444 -3.75 -24.85 6.25
C ALA A 444 -3.67 -24.04 7.56
N ALA A 445 -2.62 -24.25 8.36
CA ALA A 445 -2.39 -23.47 9.58
C ALA A 445 -2.12 -21.99 9.27
N ALA A 446 -1.30 -21.69 8.26
CA ALA A 446 -1.01 -20.33 7.83
C ALA A 446 -2.26 -19.62 7.28
N LEU A 447 -3.10 -20.33 6.50
CA LEU A 447 -4.36 -19.79 5.99
C LEU A 447 -5.34 -19.50 7.13
N LYS A 448 -5.45 -20.41 8.08
CA LYS A 448 -6.28 -20.21 9.28
C LYS A 448 -5.82 -19.00 10.10
N GLU A 449 -4.51 -18.82 10.31
CA GLU A 449 -3.96 -17.64 10.98
C GLU A 449 -4.29 -16.35 10.19
N LEU A 450 -4.18 -16.39 8.87
CA LEU A 450 -4.49 -15.24 8.01
C LEU A 450 -5.97 -14.87 8.11
N ARG A 451 -6.90 -15.85 8.07
CA ARG A 451 -8.34 -15.63 8.22
C ARG A 451 -8.68 -15.04 9.60
N ALA A 452 -8.08 -15.57 10.67
CA ALA A 452 -8.23 -14.99 12.00
C ALA A 452 -7.75 -13.55 12.08
N TRP A 453 -6.62 -13.22 11.43
CA TRP A 453 -6.11 -11.85 11.35
C TRP A 453 -7.07 -10.93 10.56
N LEU A 454 -7.76 -11.44 9.53
CA LEU A 454 -8.80 -10.72 8.78
C LEU A 454 -10.09 -10.51 9.61
N GLY A 455 -10.21 -11.12 10.78
CA GLY A 455 -11.42 -11.06 11.63
C GLY A 455 -12.52 -12.03 11.19
N GLU A 456 -12.22 -12.99 10.33
CA GLU A 456 -13.15 -14.02 9.90
C GLU A 456 -13.23 -15.16 10.95
N PRO A 457 -14.41 -15.76 11.17
CA PRO A 457 -14.50 -16.91 12.07
C PRO A 457 -13.65 -18.07 11.56
N ALA A 458 -12.95 -18.73 12.50
CA ALA A 458 -12.03 -19.85 12.22
C ALA A 458 -12.76 -21.12 11.79
#